data_b48a542fd918b19eb8094929a75c95dd
#
_entry.id   b48a542fd918b19eb8094929a75c95dd
#
_cell.length_a   1.000
_cell.length_b   1.000
_cell.length_c   1.000
_cell.angle_alpha   90.00
_cell.angle_beta   90.00
_cell.angle_gamma   90.00
#
_symmetry.space_group_name_H-M   'P 1'
#
loop_
_entity.id
_entity.type
_entity.pdbx_description
1 polymer ?
#
loop_
_entity_poly.entity_id
_entity_poly.type
_entity_poly.pdbx_seq_one_letter_code
_entity_poly.pdbx_strand_id
1 'polypeptide(L)'
;YGDNPNRVPLIKKKFRYEVGKKNKYFKGINEEFSIDNCTHSFFGVSKTYADLIVQEYGKNVGLKTVCFRAGCITGPKHSGAELHGFLSYLVKKIINDKEYKIIGYEGRQVRDNIHSHDLVKCFWEFYKKPKYGEVYNIGGGRYSNCSIIEAINYIKEKKKFEH
;
A
#
# COMPACT_ATOMS: atom_id res chain seq x y z
N TYR A 1 -9.64 2.52 4.44
CA TYR A 1 -9.46 3.46 5.55
C TYR A 1 -9.56 4.93 5.13
N GLY A 2 -9.85 5.21 3.86
CA GLY A 2 -9.97 6.57 3.35
C GLY A 2 -8.74 7.42 3.64
N ASP A 3 -8.94 8.67 4.07
CA ASP A 3 -7.88 9.60 4.45
C ASP A 3 -7.51 9.56 5.95
N ASN A 4 -8.12 8.66 6.74
CA ASN A 4 -7.79 8.51 8.17
C ASN A 4 -6.29 8.31 8.46
N PRO A 5 -5.51 7.55 7.66
CA PRO A 5 -4.07 7.42 7.89
C PRO A 5 -3.32 8.76 7.87
N ASN A 6 -3.82 9.77 7.15
CA ASN A 6 -3.22 11.10 7.08
C ASN A 6 -3.37 11.89 8.41
N ARG A 7 -4.26 11.45 9.29
CA ARG A 7 -4.47 12.06 10.62
C ARG A 7 -3.51 11.54 11.68
N VAL A 8 -2.75 10.49 11.37
CA VAL A 8 -1.69 9.99 12.27
C VAL A 8 -0.56 11.02 12.30
N PRO A 9 -0.13 11.49 13.49
CA PRO A 9 0.95 12.46 13.60
C PRO A 9 2.25 11.94 12.97
N LEU A 10 2.80 12.71 12.04
CA LEU A 10 4.00 12.37 11.29
C LEU A 10 5.15 13.32 11.62
N ILE A 11 6.35 12.79 11.65
CA ILE A 11 7.61 13.53 11.79
C ILE A 11 8.24 13.66 10.41
N LYS A 12 8.53 14.91 10.00
CA LYS A 12 9.25 15.20 8.76
C LYS A 12 10.72 14.83 8.92
N LYS A 13 11.21 13.88 8.13
CA LYS A 13 12.62 13.50 8.00
C LYS A 13 13.19 14.02 6.68
N LYS A 14 14.49 13.85 6.46
CA LYS A 14 15.19 14.33 5.26
C LYS A 14 14.53 13.85 3.97
N PHE A 15 14.16 12.57 3.89
CA PHE A 15 13.64 11.95 2.68
C PHE A 15 12.23 11.37 2.81
N ARG A 16 11.63 11.35 4.01
CA ARG A 16 10.35 10.74 4.26
C ARG A 16 9.57 11.38 5.39
N TYR A 17 8.26 11.19 5.42
CA TYR A 17 7.47 11.32 6.64
C TYR A 17 7.51 9.99 7.39
N GLU A 18 7.56 10.05 8.73
CA GLU A 18 7.69 8.88 9.57
C GLU A 18 6.77 8.99 10.78
N VAL A 19 6.13 7.89 11.17
CA VAL A 19 5.40 7.80 12.43
C VAL A 19 6.41 7.74 13.59
N GLY A 20 6.21 8.55 14.61
CA GLY A 20 7.11 8.60 15.78
C GLY A 20 7.18 7.24 16.50
N LYS A 21 8.37 6.85 16.99
CA LYS A 21 8.61 5.54 17.65
C LYS A 21 7.69 5.26 18.84
N LYS A 22 7.26 6.31 19.55
CA LYS A 22 6.34 6.21 20.71
C LYS A 22 4.87 6.15 20.31
N ASN A 23 4.52 6.38 19.05
CA ASN A 23 3.14 6.35 18.58
C ASN A 23 2.68 4.90 18.43
N LYS A 24 1.44 4.61 18.84
CA LYS A 24 0.84 3.27 18.74
C LYS A 24 0.84 2.70 17.30
N TYR A 25 0.83 3.56 16.30
CA TYR A 25 0.86 3.18 14.88
C TYR A 25 2.28 3.08 14.29
N PHE A 26 3.33 3.15 15.12
CA PHE A 26 4.71 3.04 14.63
C PHE A 26 4.97 1.73 13.87
N LYS A 27 4.36 0.64 14.31
CA LYS A 27 4.48 -0.69 13.64
C LYS A 27 3.52 -0.88 12.47
N GLY A 28 2.60 0.05 12.24
CA GLY A 28 1.54 0.00 11.24
C GLY A 28 0.16 0.18 11.86
N ILE A 29 -0.85 0.21 11.01
CA ILE A 29 -2.26 0.19 11.39
C ILE A 29 -2.77 -1.25 11.35
N ASN A 30 -3.66 -1.59 12.27
CA ASN A 30 -4.35 -2.88 12.25
C ASN A 30 -5.72 -2.78 11.55
N GLU A 31 -6.42 -3.89 11.45
CA GLU A 31 -7.71 -4.02 10.76
C GLU A 31 -8.85 -3.25 11.45
N GLU A 32 -8.70 -2.94 12.74
CA GLU A 32 -9.63 -2.12 13.54
C GLU A 32 -9.46 -0.62 13.30
N PHE A 33 -8.50 -0.21 12.47
CA PHE A 33 -8.33 1.20 12.13
C PHE A 33 -9.59 1.71 11.43
N SER A 34 -10.13 2.85 11.92
CA SER A 34 -11.46 3.33 11.51
C SER A 34 -11.56 3.60 10.01
N ILE A 35 -12.72 3.24 9.45
CA ILE A 35 -13.15 3.63 8.11
C ILE A 35 -14.17 4.77 8.15
N ASP A 36 -14.59 5.20 9.35
CA ASP A 36 -15.62 6.21 9.56
C ASP A 36 -15.04 7.63 9.66
N ASN A 37 -15.91 8.61 9.48
CA ASN A 37 -15.59 10.03 9.66
C ASN A 37 -14.38 10.50 8.81
N CYS A 38 -14.25 10.00 7.59
CA CYS A 38 -13.15 10.31 6.68
C CYS A 38 -13.61 10.33 5.21
N THR A 39 -12.78 10.92 4.36
CA THR A 39 -13.04 10.98 2.92
C THR A 39 -12.46 9.76 2.22
N HIS A 40 -13.31 9.05 1.44
CA HIS A 40 -12.92 7.84 0.74
C HIS A 40 -12.71 8.01 -0.77
N SER A 41 -13.12 9.10 -1.38
CA SER A 41 -13.41 9.21 -2.82
C SER A 41 -14.53 8.23 -3.27
N PHE A 42 -15.14 8.46 -4.43
CA PHE A 42 -16.16 7.53 -4.97
C PHE A 42 -15.58 6.13 -5.26
N PHE A 43 -14.36 6.08 -5.78
CA PHE A 43 -13.66 4.81 -5.97
C PHE A 43 -13.39 4.09 -4.63
N GLY A 44 -12.93 4.82 -3.61
CA GLY A 44 -12.70 4.27 -2.27
C GLY A 44 -13.99 3.75 -1.63
N VAL A 45 -15.12 4.45 -1.78
CA VAL A 45 -16.43 3.98 -1.30
C VAL A 45 -16.83 2.66 -1.95
N SER A 46 -16.65 2.51 -3.28
CA SER A 46 -16.97 1.26 -3.97
C SER A 46 -16.13 0.08 -3.45
N LYS A 47 -14.86 0.31 -3.11
CA LYS A 47 -13.99 -0.71 -2.51
C LYS A 47 -14.38 -1.04 -1.06
N THR A 48 -14.76 -0.03 -0.28
CA THR A 48 -15.26 -0.24 1.10
C THR A 48 -16.56 -1.02 1.08
N TYR A 49 -17.47 -0.72 0.17
CA TYR A 49 -18.69 -1.49 -0.02
C TYR A 49 -18.40 -2.96 -0.33
N ALA A 50 -17.51 -3.23 -1.28
CA ALA A 50 -17.12 -4.60 -1.63
C ALA A 50 -16.47 -5.35 -0.44
N ASP A 51 -15.64 -4.67 0.35
CA ASP A 51 -15.03 -5.21 1.56
C ASP A 51 -16.09 -5.64 2.59
N LEU A 52 -17.05 -4.77 2.87
CA LEU A 52 -18.15 -5.06 3.81
C LEU A 52 -19.06 -6.20 3.33
N ILE A 53 -19.44 -6.22 2.06
CA ILE A 53 -20.25 -7.29 1.48
C ILE A 53 -19.55 -8.65 1.58
N VAL A 54 -18.25 -8.72 1.30
CA VAL A 54 -17.47 -9.97 1.42
C VAL A 54 -17.46 -10.47 2.87
N GLN A 55 -17.33 -9.55 3.85
CA GLN A 55 -17.42 -9.92 5.26
C GLN A 55 -18.81 -10.46 5.64
N GLU A 56 -19.89 -9.82 5.16
CA GLU A 56 -21.27 -10.26 5.42
C GLU A 56 -21.53 -11.65 4.84
N TYR A 57 -21.08 -11.93 3.61
CA TYR A 57 -21.17 -13.28 3.05
C TYR A 57 -20.43 -14.32 3.90
N GLY A 58 -19.30 -13.95 4.49
CA GLY A 58 -18.57 -14.84 5.39
C GLY A 58 -19.28 -15.06 6.71
N LYS A 59 -19.69 -13.99 7.39
CA LYS A 59 -20.19 -14.02 8.76
C LYS A 59 -21.65 -14.50 8.85
N ASN A 60 -22.52 -14.02 7.94
CA ASN A 60 -23.94 -14.27 8.00
C ASN A 60 -24.41 -15.40 7.06
N VAL A 61 -23.72 -15.62 5.93
CA VAL A 61 -24.10 -16.67 4.96
C VAL A 61 -23.25 -17.94 5.12
N GLY A 62 -22.11 -17.83 5.83
CA GLY A 62 -21.23 -18.98 6.07
C GLY A 62 -20.33 -19.35 4.88
N LEU A 63 -20.05 -18.41 3.99
CA LEU A 63 -19.06 -18.61 2.94
C LEU A 63 -17.64 -18.38 3.47
N LYS A 64 -16.70 -19.14 3.01
CA LYS A 64 -15.28 -18.96 3.35
C LYS A 64 -14.72 -17.80 2.54
N THR A 65 -14.73 -16.60 3.13
CA THR A 65 -14.36 -15.34 2.46
C THR A 65 -13.29 -14.58 3.23
N VAL A 66 -12.52 -13.79 2.51
CA VAL A 66 -11.49 -12.93 3.07
C VAL A 66 -11.37 -11.61 2.28
N CYS A 67 -11.09 -10.52 3.00
CA CYS A 67 -10.67 -9.26 2.42
C CYS A 67 -9.18 -9.05 2.70
N PHE A 68 -8.36 -9.03 1.67
CA PHE A 68 -6.97 -8.60 1.75
C PHE A 68 -6.86 -7.11 1.42
N ARG A 69 -6.66 -6.28 2.44
CA ARG A 69 -6.46 -4.84 2.31
C ARG A 69 -4.99 -4.57 2.02
N ALA A 70 -4.64 -4.57 0.73
CA ALA A 70 -3.27 -4.45 0.29
C ALA A 70 -2.78 -3.00 0.27
N GLY A 71 -1.48 -2.81 0.53
CA GLY A 71 -0.74 -1.62 0.16
C GLY A 71 -0.52 -1.52 -1.36
N CYS A 72 0.54 -0.83 -1.79
CA CYS A 72 0.88 -0.77 -3.21
C CYS A 72 1.42 -2.12 -3.70
N ILE A 73 0.67 -2.79 -4.56
CA ILE A 73 1.11 -4.05 -5.16
C ILE A 73 2.11 -3.73 -6.28
N THR A 74 3.24 -4.42 -6.27
CA THR A 74 4.30 -4.28 -7.27
C THR A 74 4.83 -5.64 -7.72
N GLY A 75 5.63 -5.67 -8.77
CA GLY A 75 6.22 -6.90 -9.28
C GLY A 75 6.81 -6.70 -10.67
N PRO A 76 7.61 -7.66 -11.20
CA PRO A 76 8.39 -7.49 -12.42
C PRO A 76 7.53 -7.30 -13.68
N LYS A 77 6.29 -7.76 -13.67
CA LYS A 77 5.34 -7.60 -14.79
C LYS A 77 4.31 -6.50 -14.55
N HIS A 78 4.49 -5.67 -13.53
CA HIS A 78 3.55 -4.59 -13.22
C HIS A 78 3.72 -3.44 -14.22
N SER A 79 2.70 -3.18 -15.04
CA SER A 79 2.66 -2.04 -15.95
C SER A 79 2.12 -0.81 -15.23
N GLY A 80 3.03 -0.01 -14.66
CA GLY A 80 2.65 1.25 -13.99
C GLY A 80 2.23 2.35 -14.96
N ALA A 81 1.22 3.13 -14.57
CA ALA A 81 0.78 4.35 -15.24
C ALA A 81 0.86 5.53 -14.25
N GLU A 82 0.69 6.76 -14.75
CA GLU A 82 0.91 7.99 -13.98
C GLU A 82 0.15 8.03 -12.63
N LEU A 83 -1.09 7.54 -12.60
CA LEU A 83 -1.94 7.54 -11.42
C LEU A 83 -2.04 6.17 -10.73
N HIS A 84 -1.46 5.13 -11.31
CA HIS A 84 -1.52 3.77 -10.77
C HIS A 84 -0.19 3.05 -10.90
N GLY A 85 0.23 2.40 -9.80
CA GLY A 85 1.48 1.65 -9.77
C GLY A 85 2.71 2.55 -9.82
N PHE A 86 2.76 3.52 -8.90
CA PHE A 86 3.75 4.58 -8.88
C PHE A 86 5.19 4.08 -9.01
N LEU A 87 5.53 2.97 -8.34
CA LEU A 87 6.92 2.47 -8.32
C LEU A 87 7.37 1.98 -9.70
N SER A 88 6.55 1.16 -10.37
CA SER A 88 6.85 0.68 -11.72
C SER A 88 6.89 1.83 -12.74
N TYR A 89 5.98 2.80 -12.60
CA TYR A 89 5.97 3.99 -13.45
C TYR A 89 7.19 4.86 -13.23
N LEU A 90 7.60 5.08 -11.96
CA LEU A 90 8.79 5.82 -11.58
C LEU A 90 10.06 5.18 -12.15
N VAL A 91 10.22 3.85 -11.99
CA VAL A 91 11.34 3.09 -12.58
C VAL A 91 11.39 3.30 -14.08
N LYS A 92 10.28 3.09 -14.78
CA LYS A 92 10.17 3.29 -16.24
C LYS A 92 10.57 4.70 -16.67
N LYS A 93 10.16 5.73 -15.92
CA LYS A 93 10.51 7.12 -16.22
C LYS A 93 12.01 7.39 -16.05
N ILE A 94 12.59 6.94 -14.94
CA ILE A 94 14.01 7.18 -14.63
C ILE A 94 14.92 6.42 -15.59
N ILE A 95 14.62 5.16 -15.92
CA ILE A 95 15.45 4.36 -16.85
C ILE A 95 15.47 5.00 -18.24
N ASN A 96 14.34 5.55 -18.68
CA ASN A 96 14.21 6.18 -20.00
C ASN A 96 14.54 7.69 -20.01
N ASP A 97 15.13 8.23 -18.96
CA ASP A 97 15.46 9.66 -18.80
C ASP A 97 14.27 10.60 -19.06
N LYS A 98 13.05 10.16 -18.68
CA LYS A 98 11.83 10.93 -18.81
C LYS A 98 11.47 11.63 -17.51
N GLU A 99 10.85 12.79 -17.64
CA GLU A 99 10.35 13.54 -16.49
C GLU A 99 9.33 12.72 -15.69
N TYR A 100 9.47 12.78 -14.35
CA TYR A 100 8.51 12.25 -13.40
C TYR A 100 8.00 13.38 -12.50
N LYS A 101 6.69 13.64 -12.56
CA LYS A 101 6.04 14.67 -11.75
C LYS A 101 5.75 14.14 -10.35
N ILE A 102 6.37 14.74 -9.34
CA ILE A 102 6.07 14.46 -7.93
C ILE A 102 4.82 15.23 -7.53
N ILE A 103 3.79 14.51 -7.09
CA ILE A 103 2.51 15.10 -6.68
C ILE A 103 2.37 15.05 -5.16
N GLY A 104 2.34 16.21 -4.53
CA GLY A 104 2.08 16.40 -3.09
C GLY A 104 3.23 15.99 -2.17
N TYR A 105 3.13 16.44 -0.93
CA TYR A 105 3.99 16.08 0.21
C TYR A 105 5.51 16.18 -0.04
N GLU A 106 5.94 16.98 -1.00
CA GLU A 106 7.35 17.14 -1.39
C GLU A 106 8.03 15.78 -1.74
N GLY A 107 7.29 14.80 -2.19
CA GLY A 107 7.79 13.45 -2.45
C GLY A 107 8.17 12.61 -1.22
N ARG A 108 7.88 13.11 -0.01
CA ARG A 108 8.18 12.44 1.26
C ARG A 108 7.09 11.48 1.73
N GLN A 109 5.95 11.41 1.03
CA GLN A 109 4.90 10.44 1.33
C GLN A 109 5.43 9.01 1.21
N VAL A 110 5.24 8.23 2.27
CA VAL A 110 5.65 6.83 2.31
C VAL A 110 4.52 5.95 1.78
N ARG A 111 4.88 4.96 0.99
CA ARG A 111 3.98 3.92 0.51
C ARG A 111 4.46 2.56 1.00
N ASP A 112 3.54 1.77 1.52
CA ASP A 112 3.78 0.38 1.85
C ASP A 112 3.64 -0.45 0.55
N ASN A 113 4.67 -1.23 0.23
CA ASN A 113 4.72 -2.00 -1.00
C ASN A 113 4.69 -3.50 -0.67
N ILE A 114 3.93 -4.26 -1.45
CA ILE A 114 3.94 -5.72 -1.40
C ILE A 114 4.26 -6.28 -2.78
N HIS A 115 5.12 -7.29 -2.83
CA HIS A 115 5.40 -7.97 -4.08
C HIS A 115 4.25 -8.90 -4.45
N SER A 116 3.89 -8.96 -5.74
CA SER A 116 2.78 -9.78 -6.23
C SER A 116 2.91 -11.27 -5.87
N HIS A 117 4.14 -11.79 -5.79
CA HIS A 117 4.40 -13.14 -5.33
C HIS A 117 3.95 -13.37 -3.87
N ASP A 118 4.21 -12.41 -2.99
CA ASP A 118 3.82 -12.53 -1.58
C ASP A 118 2.31 -12.38 -1.41
N LEU A 119 1.67 -11.54 -2.22
CA LEU A 119 0.20 -11.48 -2.28
C LEU A 119 -0.40 -12.83 -2.70
N VAL A 120 0.13 -13.48 -3.73
CA VAL A 120 -0.33 -14.81 -4.16
C VAL A 120 -0.11 -15.86 -3.07
N LYS A 121 0.99 -15.77 -2.31
CA LYS A 121 1.19 -16.62 -1.12
C LYS A 121 0.10 -16.41 -0.06
N CYS A 122 -0.31 -15.16 0.20
CA CYS A 122 -1.42 -14.90 1.13
C CYS A 122 -2.72 -15.58 0.67
N PHE A 123 -3.04 -15.52 -0.64
CA PHE A 123 -4.19 -16.23 -1.20
C PHE A 123 -4.09 -17.74 -1.01
N TRP A 124 -2.91 -18.30 -1.26
CA TRP A 124 -2.66 -19.73 -1.12
C TRP A 124 -2.75 -20.21 0.34
N GLU A 125 -2.20 -19.44 1.29
CA GLU A 125 -2.31 -19.76 2.71
C GLU A 125 -3.77 -19.70 3.20
N PHE A 126 -4.54 -18.72 2.74
CA PHE A 126 -5.97 -18.67 3.04
C PHE A 126 -6.74 -19.84 2.41
N TYR A 127 -6.44 -20.19 1.17
CA TYR A 127 -7.04 -21.37 0.51
C TYR A 127 -6.81 -22.65 1.29
N LYS A 128 -5.63 -22.88 1.83
CA LYS A 128 -5.31 -24.06 2.65
C LYS A 128 -6.03 -24.08 4.01
N LYS A 129 -6.25 -22.91 4.60
CA LYS A 129 -6.87 -22.77 5.92
C LYS A 129 -7.93 -21.64 5.90
N PRO A 130 -9.02 -21.84 5.14
CA PRO A 130 -10.00 -20.79 4.96
C PRO A 130 -10.83 -20.55 6.23
N LYS A 131 -11.22 -19.29 6.42
CA LYS A 131 -12.08 -18.83 7.51
C LYS A 131 -13.28 -18.06 6.97
N TYR A 132 -14.12 -17.54 7.84
CA TYR A 132 -15.39 -16.91 7.48
C TYR A 132 -15.34 -15.40 7.71
N GLY A 133 -15.38 -14.60 6.65
CA GLY A 133 -15.47 -13.15 6.72
C GLY A 133 -14.26 -12.45 7.35
N GLU A 134 -13.07 -13.00 7.18
CA GLU A 134 -11.84 -12.45 7.72
C GLU A 134 -11.34 -11.22 6.96
N VAL A 135 -10.61 -10.38 7.65
CA VAL A 135 -9.95 -9.20 7.08
C VAL A 135 -8.49 -9.20 7.50
N TYR A 136 -7.60 -8.96 6.55
CA TYR A 136 -6.16 -8.85 6.81
C TYR A 136 -5.59 -7.65 6.07
N ASN A 137 -4.89 -6.78 6.80
CA ASN A 137 -3.99 -5.82 6.19
C ASN A 137 -2.76 -6.55 5.67
N ILE A 138 -2.45 -6.39 4.40
CA ILE A 138 -1.27 -7.01 3.79
C ILE A 138 -0.37 -5.97 3.14
N GLY A 139 0.92 -6.08 3.42
CA GLY A 139 1.93 -5.16 2.91
C GLY A 139 3.31 -5.67 3.27
N GLY A 140 4.34 -4.95 2.85
CA GLY A 140 5.73 -5.24 3.24
C GLY A 140 6.11 -4.61 4.58
N GLY A 141 5.23 -3.80 5.15
CA GLY A 141 5.44 -3.12 6.42
C GLY A 141 6.71 -2.28 6.42
N ARG A 142 7.46 -2.32 7.52
CA ARG A 142 8.69 -1.54 7.63
C ARG A 142 9.85 -2.02 6.75
N TYR A 143 9.76 -3.20 6.21
CA TYR A 143 10.81 -3.78 5.36
C TYR A 143 10.69 -3.39 3.89
N SER A 144 9.49 -3.04 3.44
CA SER A 144 9.21 -2.76 2.02
C SER A 144 8.48 -1.44 1.79
N ASN A 145 8.50 -0.52 2.77
CA ASN A 145 7.96 0.81 2.54
C ASN A 145 9.06 1.78 2.06
N CYS A 146 8.71 2.71 1.21
CA CYS A 146 9.59 3.77 0.78
C CYS A 146 8.83 5.06 0.47
N SER A 147 9.50 6.19 0.59
CA SER A 147 9.01 7.44 0.04
C SER A 147 9.35 7.54 -1.46
N ILE A 148 8.73 8.50 -2.15
CA ILE A 148 9.05 8.77 -3.56
C ILE A 148 10.51 9.19 -3.70
N ILE A 149 11.03 10.05 -2.80
CA ILE A 149 12.42 10.50 -2.83
C ILE A 149 13.38 9.33 -2.60
N GLU A 150 13.12 8.47 -1.61
CA GLU A 150 13.94 7.28 -1.34
C GLU A 150 13.97 6.35 -2.56
N ALA A 151 12.83 6.11 -3.19
CA ALA A 151 12.75 5.30 -4.40
C ALA A 151 13.56 5.93 -5.56
N ILE A 152 13.44 7.25 -5.79
CA ILE A 152 14.21 7.96 -6.82
C ILE A 152 15.71 7.82 -6.56
N ASN A 153 16.17 8.06 -5.34
CA ASN A 153 17.58 7.98 -4.99
C ASN A 153 18.12 6.58 -5.22
N TYR A 154 17.39 5.55 -4.77
CA TYR A 154 17.78 4.16 -4.96
C TYR A 154 17.89 3.76 -6.44
N ILE A 155 16.87 4.13 -7.26
CA ILE A 155 16.87 3.78 -8.69
C ILE A 155 18.01 4.50 -9.42
N LYS A 156 18.24 5.79 -9.12
CA LYS A 156 19.35 6.55 -9.71
C LYS A 156 20.71 6.00 -9.33
N GLU A 157 20.88 5.54 -8.11
CA GLU A 157 22.10 4.87 -7.67
C GLU A 157 22.33 3.59 -8.49
N LYS A 158 21.33 2.72 -8.59
CA LYS A 158 21.42 1.47 -9.37
C LYS A 158 21.71 1.73 -10.85
N LYS A 159 21.04 2.71 -11.47
CA LYS A 159 21.30 3.07 -12.88
C LYS A 159 22.76 3.45 -13.14
N LYS A 160 23.48 4.03 -12.17
CA LYS A 160 24.90 4.37 -12.33
C LYS A 160 25.84 3.16 -12.36
N PHE A 161 25.40 2.01 -11.86
CA PHE A 161 26.21 0.78 -11.84
C PHE A 161 25.98 -0.11 -13.07
N GLU A 162 25.03 0.22 -13.94
CA GLU A 162 24.73 -0.53 -15.16
C GLU A 162 25.39 0.11 -16.41
N HIS A 163 26.17 1.19 -16.23
CA HIS A 163 26.99 1.88 -17.23
C HIS A 163 28.45 1.90 -16.77
#